data_2acc2b908ec6cfb3f0fec1d32e48d9d3
#
_entry.id   2acc2b908ec6cfb3f0fec1d32e48d9d3
#
_cell.length_a   1.000
_cell.length_b   1.000
_cell.length_c   1.000
_cell.angle_alpha   90.00
_cell.angle_beta   90.00
_cell.angle_gamma   90.00
#
_symmetry.space_group_name_H-M   'P 1'
#
loop_
_entity.id
_entity.type
_entity.pdbx_description
1 polymer ?
#
loop_
_entity_poly.entity_id
_entity_poly.type
_entity_poly.pdbx_seq_one_letter_code
_entity_poly.pdbx_strand_id
1 'polypeptide(L)'
;MKPSVLFVCVGNGGKSQMAAALAEKYAGSRIGIYSAGTTPGTSLNQESVEAIAEAGADMSHGTPKPIDPELLRSVDRVVVLGEDAQVEMPDDARGTLERWRTDEPSLRGIEGMQRMRLVRDDIDTRVRSLIDELL
;
A
#
# COMPACT_ATOMS: atom_id res chain seq x y z
N MET A 1 -19.51 3.65 -11.74
CA MET A 1 -18.85 3.04 -10.56
C MET A 1 -17.41 3.54 -10.49
N LYS A 2 -16.92 3.80 -9.29
CA LYS A 2 -15.54 4.22 -9.13
C LYS A 2 -14.60 3.00 -9.10
N PRO A 3 -13.37 3.15 -9.61
CA PRO A 3 -12.40 2.07 -9.51
C PRO A 3 -11.97 1.84 -8.06
N SER A 4 -11.38 0.67 -7.79
CA SER A 4 -10.96 0.29 -6.45
C SER A 4 -9.63 -0.44 -6.47
N VAL A 5 -8.87 -0.28 -5.39
CA VAL A 5 -7.55 -0.90 -5.22
C VAL A 5 -7.37 -1.42 -3.80
N LEU A 6 -6.73 -2.58 -3.69
CA LEU A 6 -6.33 -3.17 -2.41
C LEU A 6 -4.81 -3.25 -2.40
N PHE A 7 -4.18 -2.53 -1.47
CA PHE A 7 -2.74 -2.58 -1.25
C PHE A 7 -2.42 -3.63 -0.20
N VAL A 8 -1.49 -4.53 -0.49
CA VAL A 8 -1.14 -5.64 0.42
C VAL A 8 0.36 -5.68 0.67
N CYS A 9 0.74 -5.86 1.92
CA CYS A 9 2.11 -6.21 2.30
C CYS A 9 2.03 -7.30 3.37
N VAL A 10 3.13 -7.67 3.99
CA VAL A 10 3.10 -8.73 5.01
C VAL A 10 2.34 -8.27 6.25
N GLY A 11 2.82 -7.22 6.89
CA GLY A 11 2.31 -6.81 8.22
C GLY A 11 1.19 -5.78 8.21
N ASN A 12 0.97 -5.10 7.09
CA ASN A 12 0.00 -3.99 6.99
C ASN A 12 0.23 -2.89 8.03
N GLY A 13 1.48 -2.71 8.44
CA GLY A 13 1.87 -1.64 9.36
C GLY A 13 2.79 -0.61 8.73
N GLY A 14 3.24 -0.84 7.50
CA GLY A 14 4.17 0.03 6.79
C GLY A 14 3.73 0.28 5.35
N LYS A 15 4.34 -0.44 4.40
CA LYS A 15 4.22 -0.14 2.96
C LYS A 15 2.78 -0.07 2.44
N SER A 16 1.93 -1.02 2.78
CA SER A 16 0.55 -1.00 2.27
C SER A 16 -0.28 0.16 2.85
N GLN A 17 -0.03 0.51 4.11
CA GLN A 17 -0.69 1.66 4.73
C GLN A 17 -0.16 2.97 4.14
N MET A 18 1.13 3.04 3.84
CA MET A 18 1.74 4.20 3.19
C MET A 18 1.12 4.42 1.80
N ALA A 19 1.00 3.35 1.03
CA ALA A 19 0.40 3.42 -0.31
C ALA A 19 -1.06 3.88 -0.24
N ALA A 20 -1.83 3.33 0.70
CA ALA A 20 -3.23 3.71 0.87
C ALA A 20 -3.38 5.18 1.23
N ALA A 21 -2.55 5.68 2.16
CA ALA A 21 -2.60 7.09 2.58
C ALA A 21 -2.24 8.03 1.44
N LEU A 22 -1.22 7.70 0.65
CA LEU A 22 -0.82 8.51 -0.49
C LEU A 22 -1.89 8.47 -1.59
N ALA A 23 -2.49 7.32 -1.84
CA ALA A 23 -3.58 7.21 -2.81
C ALA A 23 -4.76 8.09 -2.39
N GLU A 24 -5.08 8.10 -1.11
CA GLU A 24 -6.15 8.94 -0.57
C GLU A 24 -5.85 10.42 -0.74
N LYS A 25 -4.60 10.82 -0.52
CA LYS A 25 -4.17 12.20 -0.73
C LYS A 25 -4.42 12.65 -2.17
N TYR A 26 -4.10 11.80 -3.16
CA TYR A 26 -4.18 12.20 -4.57
C TYR A 26 -5.55 11.96 -5.20
N ALA A 27 -6.25 10.91 -4.81
CA ALA A 27 -7.51 10.53 -5.45
C ALA A 27 -8.74 10.83 -4.59
N GLY A 28 -8.58 10.86 -3.27
CA GLY A 28 -9.72 11.07 -2.37
C GLY A 28 -10.80 10.03 -2.59
N SER A 29 -12.03 10.46 -2.66
CA SER A 29 -13.19 9.57 -2.82
C SER A 29 -13.42 9.08 -4.26
N ARG A 30 -12.57 9.50 -5.19
CA ARG A 30 -12.70 9.07 -6.60
C ARG A 30 -12.32 7.61 -6.80
N ILE A 31 -11.59 7.02 -5.86
CA ILE A 31 -11.15 5.62 -5.88
C ILE A 31 -11.50 4.97 -4.55
N GLY A 32 -11.98 3.72 -4.57
CA GLY A 32 -12.12 2.92 -3.37
C GLY A 32 -10.74 2.40 -2.98
N ILE A 33 -10.25 2.77 -1.79
CA ILE A 33 -8.88 2.48 -1.36
C ILE A 33 -8.91 1.60 -0.12
N TYR A 34 -8.21 0.46 -0.18
CA TYR A 34 -8.16 -0.53 0.90
C TYR A 34 -6.73 -1.00 1.10
N SER A 35 -6.42 -1.48 2.30
CA SER A 35 -5.12 -2.09 2.59
C SER A 35 -5.28 -3.30 3.49
N ALA A 36 -4.34 -4.24 3.42
CA ALA A 36 -4.37 -5.46 4.23
C ALA A 36 -2.99 -6.08 4.31
N GLY A 37 -2.84 -7.06 5.22
CA GLY A 37 -1.62 -7.82 5.37
C GLY A 37 -1.86 -9.31 5.27
N THR A 38 -0.87 -10.03 4.75
CA THR A 38 -0.92 -11.50 4.71
C THR A 38 -0.71 -12.10 6.09
N THR A 39 0.06 -11.41 6.95
CA THR A 39 0.28 -11.77 8.35
C THR A 39 0.25 -10.46 9.16
N PRO A 40 -0.95 -9.92 9.44
CA PRO A 40 -1.04 -8.58 10.05
C PRO A 40 -0.34 -8.50 11.39
N GLY A 41 0.39 -7.40 11.61
CA GLY A 41 0.99 -7.07 12.89
C GLY A 41 -0.04 -6.46 13.84
N THR A 42 0.45 -5.85 14.92
CA THR A 42 -0.40 -5.28 15.97
C THR A 42 -0.43 -3.75 15.96
N SER A 43 0.53 -3.12 15.29
CA SER A 43 0.64 -1.65 15.30
C SER A 43 1.27 -1.15 14.02
N LEU A 44 1.13 0.16 13.77
CA LEU A 44 1.75 0.84 12.65
C LEU A 44 3.24 1.07 12.93
N ASN A 45 4.04 1.07 11.87
CA ASN A 45 5.44 1.47 11.95
C ASN A 45 5.51 3.00 12.10
N GLN A 46 6.10 3.48 13.21
CA GLN A 46 6.09 4.91 13.51
C GLN A 46 6.91 5.76 12.52
N GLU A 47 7.99 5.23 12.00
CA GLU A 47 8.78 5.94 10.99
C GLU A 47 7.97 6.10 9.70
N SER A 48 7.15 5.11 9.36
CA SER A 48 6.25 5.21 8.21
C SER A 48 5.21 6.31 8.42
N VAL A 49 4.62 6.35 9.63
CA VAL A 49 3.64 7.38 9.98
C VAL A 49 4.24 8.78 9.83
N GLU A 50 5.46 8.98 10.35
CA GLU A 50 6.17 10.25 10.26
C GLU A 50 6.50 10.63 8.83
N ALA A 51 7.02 9.70 8.05
CA ALA A 51 7.38 9.94 6.65
C ALA A 51 6.16 10.33 5.81
N ILE A 52 5.03 9.68 6.06
CA ILE A 52 3.78 9.98 5.36
C ILE A 52 3.25 11.36 5.77
N ALA A 53 3.35 11.71 7.05
CA ALA A 53 2.93 13.03 7.53
C ALA A 53 3.76 14.14 6.87
N GLU A 54 5.06 13.93 6.70
CA GLU A 54 5.93 14.88 6.00
C GLU A 54 5.46 15.14 4.56
N ALA A 55 4.87 14.14 3.93
CA ALA A 55 4.38 14.24 2.55
C ALA A 55 2.96 14.79 2.46
N GLY A 56 2.37 15.19 3.57
CA GLY A 56 1.03 15.78 3.59
C GLY A 56 -0.10 14.75 3.54
N ALA A 57 0.17 13.51 3.92
CA ALA A 57 -0.84 12.46 4.02
C ALA A 57 -0.90 11.95 5.45
N ASP A 58 -1.90 11.14 5.78
CA ASP A 58 -2.09 10.66 7.15
C ASP A 58 -2.44 9.18 7.15
N MET A 59 -1.58 8.36 7.73
CA MET A 59 -1.85 6.95 7.96
C MET A 59 -2.03 6.63 9.44
N SER A 60 -2.04 7.64 10.31
CA SER A 60 -2.01 7.45 11.76
C SER A 60 -3.27 6.78 12.32
N HIS A 61 -4.38 6.83 11.59
CA HIS A 61 -5.64 6.22 12.02
C HIS A 61 -5.83 4.79 11.49
N GLY A 62 -4.88 4.28 10.72
CA GLY A 62 -4.96 2.94 10.19
C GLY A 62 -4.71 1.88 11.25
N THR A 63 -5.23 0.69 11.03
CA THR A 63 -4.99 -0.48 11.86
C THR A 63 -4.57 -1.65 10.97
N PRO A 64 -3.55 -2.41 11.33
CA PRO A 64 -3.22 -3.63 10.59
C PRO A 64 -4.41 -4.60 10.59
N LYS A 65 -4.69 -5.20 9.43
CA LYS A 65 -5.84 -6.08 9.27
C LYS A 65 -5.56 -7.14 8.20
N PRO A 66 -6.24 -8.28 8.30
CA PRO A 66 -6.06 -9.35 7.31
C PRO A 66 -6.76 -9.02 6.00
N ILE A 67 -6.45 -9.80 4.96
CA ILE A 67 -7.11 -9.68 3.67
C ILE A 67 -8.56 -10.17 3.80
N ASP A 68 -9.50 -9.33 3.37
CA ASP A 68 -10.89 -9.71 3.25
C ASP A 68 -11.06 -10.42 1.89
N PRO A 69 -11.49 -11.69 1.87
CA PRO A 69 -11.65 -12.43 0.60
C PRO A 69 -12.61 -11.76 -0.38
N GLU A 70 -13.63 -11.07 0.12
CA GLU A 70 -14.58 -10.36 -0.74
C GLU A 70 -13.95 -9.16 -1.43
N LEU A 71 -13.07 -8.42 -0.71
CA LEU A 71 -12.33 -7.32 -1.33
C LEU A 71 -11.37 -7.87 -2.39
N LEU A 72 -10.67 -8.96 -2.08
CA LEU A 72 -9.74 -9.57 -3.02
C LEU A 72 -10.44 -9.94 -4.33
N ARG A 73 -11.70 -10.40 -4.23
CA ARG A 73 -12.50 -10.80 -5.37
C ARG A 73 -13.06 -9.63 -6.15
N SER A 74 -13.39 -8.53 -5.48
CA SER A 74 -14.20 -7.44 -6.05
C SER A 74 -13.42 -6.21 -6.51
N VAL A 75 -12.22 -5.95 -5.99
CA VAL A 75 -11.45 -4.76 -6.39
C VAL A 75 -10.93 -4.86 -7.82
N ASP A 76 -10.71 -3.70 -8.44
CA ASP A 76 -10.20 -3.63 -9.81
C ASP A 76 -8.70 -3.94 -9.88
N ARG A 77 -7.96 -3.64 -8.84
CA ARG A 77 -6.53 -3.88 -8.80
C ARG A 77 -6.09 -4.31 -7.41
N VAL A 78 -5.27 -5.35 -7.34
CA VAL A 78 -4.57 -5.76 -6.11
C VAL A 78 -3.09 -5.46 -6.31
N VAL A 79 -2.52 -4.66 -5.43
CA VAL A 79 -1.11 -4.27 -5.50
C VAL A 79 -0.38 -4.84 -4.29
N VAL A 80 0.58 -5.72 -4.54
CA VAL A 80 1.40 -6.34 -3.49
C VAL A 80 2.72 -5.59 -3.41
N LEU A 81 3.03 -5.02 -2.25
CA LEU A 81 4.26 -4.25 -2.04
C LEU A 81 5.32 -5.11 -1.37
N GLY A 82 6.48 -5.19 -2.01
CA GLY A 82 7.61 -5.99 -1.53
C GLY A 82 7.60 -7.40 -2.09
N GLU A 83 8.63 -8.17 -1.71
CA GLU A 83 8.86 -9.51 -2.23
C GLU A 83 8.24 -10.62 -1.37
N ASP A 84 7.97 -10.32 -0.09
CA ASP A 84 7.68 -11.38 0.89
C ASP A 84 6.20 -11.72 1.02
N ALA A 85 5.30 -10.80 0.71
CA ALA A 85 3.86 -11.07 0.79
C ALA A 85 3.43 -11.93 -0.39
N GLN A 86 2.76 -13.04 -0.11
CA GLN A 86 2.27 -13.96 -1.15
C GLN A 86 0.76 -13.92 -1.17
N VAL A 87 0.20 -13.56 -2.31
CA VAL A 87 -1.25 -13.42 -2.49
C VAL A 87 -1.67 -14.25 -3.70
N GLU A 88 -2.67 -15.08 -3.50
CA GLU A 88 -3.24 -15.91 -4.56
C GLU A 88 -4.60 -15.34 -4.93
N MET A 89 -4.74 -14.94 -6.21
CA MET A 89 -6.01 -14.40 -6.68
C MET A 89 -7.03 -15.51 -6.90
N PRO A 90 -8.27 -15.34 -6.43
CA PRO A 90 -9.31 -16.31 -6.74
C PRO A 90 -9.61 -16.33 -8.25
N ASP A 91 -10.06 -17.49 -8.75
CA ASP A 91 -10.34 -17.67 -10.18
C ASP A 91 -11.42 -16.71 -10.69
N ASP A 92 -12.35 -16.34 -9.81
CA ASP A 92 -13.47 -15.45 -10.14
C ASP A 92 -13.18 -13.99 -9.78
N ALA A 93 -11.92 -13.61 -9.55
CA ALA A 93 -11.57 -12.24 -9.23
C ALA A 93 -11.87 -11.32 -10.41
N ARG A 94 -12.47 -10.17 -10.10
CA ARG A 94 -12.81 -9.15 -11.09
C ARG A 94 -11.57 -8.46 -11.67
N GLY A 95 -10.60 -8.15 -10.81
CA GLY A 95 -9.42 -7.38 -11.20
C GLY A 95 -8.18 -8.22 -11.39
N THR A 96 -7.05 -7.54 -11.44
CA THR A 96 -5.75 -8.17 -11.64
C THR A 96 -4.81 -7.84 -10.49
N LEU A 97 -3.77 -8.66 -10.33
CA LEU A 97 -2.75 -8.46 -9.31
C LEU A 97 -1.45 -8.00 -9.97
N GLU A 98 -0.79 -7.02 -9.34
CA GLU A 98 0.56 -6.63 -9.71
C GLU A 98 1.41 -6.52 -8.44
N ARG A 99 2.71 -6.70 -8.60
CA ARG A 99 3.66 -6.59 -7.50
C ARG A 99 4.57 -5.40 -7.72
N TRP A 100 4.72 -4.59 -6.68
CA TRP A 100 5.68 -3.48 -6.68
C TRP A 100 6.92 -3.90 -5.91
N ARG A 101 8.02 -4.01 -6.63
CA ARG A 101 9.34 -4.23 -6.01
C ARG A 101 9.87 -2.86 -5.60
N THR A 102 9.46 -2.45 -4.41
CA THR A 102 9.80 -1.14 -3.87
C THR A 102 11.28 -1.04 -3.51
N ASP A 103 11.79 0.19 -3.44
CA ASP A 103 13.17 0.44 -3.03
C ASP A 103 13.46 -0.19 -1.65
N GLU A 104 14.64 -0.76 -1.51
CA GLU A 104 15.11 -1.37 -0.26
C GLU A 104 16.41 -0.68 0.19
N PRO A 105 16.31 0.55 0.71
CA PRO A 105 17.53 1.31 1.05
C PRO A 105 18.41 0.65 2.10
N SER A 106 17.83 -0.19 2.98
CA SER A 106 18.60 -0.90 3.99
C SER A 106 19.65 -1.84 3.40
N LEU A 107 19.45 -2.32 2.16
CA LEU A 107 20.44 -3.14 1.47
C LEU A 107 21.70 -2.33 1.09
N ARG A 108 21.58 -1.00 1.09
CA ARG A 108 22.68 -0.09 0.83
C ARG A 108 23.20 0.58 2.11
N GLY A 109 22.79 0.08 3.28
CA GLY A 109 23.19 0.61 4.57
C GLY A 109 22.46 1.89 4.99
N ILE A 110 21.34 2.22 4.35
CA ILE A 110 20.55 3.40 4.69
C ILE A 110 19.42 2.96 5.64
N GLU A 111 19.38 3.58 6.82
CA GLU A 111 18.43 3.21 7.88
C GLU A 111 17.64 4.42 8.38
N GLY A 112 16.71 4.17 9.30
CA GLY A 112 15.94 5.21 9.99
C GLY A 112 15.03 6.01 9.07
N MET A 113 14.84 7.27 9.39
CA MET A 113 13.95 8.14 8.61
C MET A 113 14.44 8.37 7.19
N GLN A 114 15.75 8.39 6.97
CA GLN A 114 16.30 8.52 5.62
C GLN A 114 15.85 7.34 4.75
N ARG A 115 15.92 6.11 5.27
CA ARG A 115 15.41 4.93 4.61
C ARG A 115 13.92 5.07 4.30
N MET A 116 13.16 5.49 5.29
CA MET A 116 11.70 5.56 5.15
C MET A 116 11.26 6.61 4.13
N ARG A 117 11.98 7.73 4.05
CA ARG A 117 11.70 8.76 3.04
C ARG A 117 11.93 8.25 1.63
N LEU A 118 12.98 7.46 1.42
CA LEU A 118 13.25 6.86 0.10
C LEU A 118 12.18 5.85 -0.28
N VAL A 119 11.76 5.01 0.66
CA VAL A 119 10.67 4.04 0.44
C VAL A 119 9.38 4.79 0.10
N ARG A 120 9.04 5.82 0.89
CA ARG A 120 7.87 6.66 0.67
C ARG A 120 7.88 7.28 -0.73
N ASP A 121 9.00 7.85 -1.14
CA ASP A 121 9.09 8.55 -2.43
C ASP A 121 8.92 7.59 -3.60
N ASP A 122 9.44 6.38 -3.48
CA ASP A 122 9.25 5.34 -4.49
C ASP A 122 7.76 4.92 -4.57
N ILE A 123 7.15 4.69 -3.42
CA ILE A 123 5.72 4.33 -3.35
C ILE A 123 4.87 5.48 -3.91
N ASP A 124 5.20 6.72 -3.56
CA ASP A 124 4.48 7.90 -4.03
C ASP A 124 4.44 7.98 -5.56
N THR A 125 5.57 7.76 -6.21
CA THR A 125 5.67 7.77 -7.67
C THR A 125 4.79 6.68 -8.28
N ARG A 126 4.83 5.48 -7.71
CA ARG A 126 4.04 4.34 -8.20
C ARG A 126 2.54 4.55 -7.99
N VAL A 127 2.16 5.13 -6.85
CA VAL A 127 0.76 5.43 -6.54
C VAL A 127 0.20 6.44 -7.54
N ARG A 128 0.95 7.48 -7.85
CA ARG A 128 0.48 8.49 -8.83
C ARG A 128 0.26 7.86 -10.21
N SER A 129 1.18 7.00 -10.65
CA SER A 129 1.03 6.30 -11.92
C SER A 129 -0.19 5.38 -11.92
N LEU A 130 -0.43 4.67 -10.82
CA LEU A 130 -1.59 3.80 -10.69
C LEU A 130 -2.89 4.59 -10.77
N ILE A 131 -2.97 5.73 -10.08
CA ILE A 131 -4.16 6.58 -10.11
C ILE A 131 -4.45 7.05 -11.53
N ASP A 132 -3.41 7.44 -12.28
CA ASP A 132 -3.57 7.83 -13.69
C ASP A 132 -4.13 6.68 -14.53
N GLU A 133 -3.70 5.44 -14.28
CA GLU A 133 -4.23 4.28 -14.98
C GLU A 133 -5.68 4.01 -14.63
N LEU A 134 -6.06 4.19 -13.36
CA LEU A 134 -7.40 3.86 -12.89
C LEU A 134 -8.44 4.93 -13.24
N LEU A 135 -8.02 6.16 -13.34
CA LEU A 135 -8.88 7.29 -13.67
C LEU A 135 -8.68 7.75 -15.11
#